data_2247e6230ce200bc1abb7d6ca7462166
#
_entry.id   2247e6230ce200bc1abb7d6ca7462166
#
_cell.length_a   1.000
_cell.length_b   1.000
_cell.length_c   1.000
_cell.angle_alpha   90.00
_cell.angle_beta   90.00
_cell.angle_gamma   90.00
#
_symmetry.space_group_name_H-M   'P 1'
#
loop_
_entity.id
_entity.type
_entity.pdbx_description
1 polymer ?
#
loop_
_entity_poly.entity_id
_entity_poly.type
_entity_poly.pdbx_seq_one_letter_code
_entity_poly.pdbx_strand_id
1 'polypeptide(L)'
;MNTDRTAIVAAAAAHDFNNDLTVILSGVTEALRCLEAGHPSRAYLLDLRAAAQRCVWRASGLLNFCAKSHTGPVRASFENLTRI
;
A
#
# COMPACT_ATOMS: atom_id res chain seq x y z
N MET A 1 11.88 -22.62 -10.31
CA MET A 1 11.30 -22.51 -11.42
C MET A 1 10.14 -21.54 -11.48
N ASN A 2 9.02 -21.97 -11.79
CA ASN A 2 7.88 -21.09 -12.00
C ASN A 2 7.43 -20.36 -10.76
N THR A 3 7.56 -20.98 -9.60
CA THR A 3 7.16 -20.37 -8.35
C THR A 3 7.96 -19.12 -8.06
N ASP A 4 9.27 -19.20 -8.28
CA ASP A 4 10.12 -18.04 -8.02
C ASP A 4 9.83 -16.91 -8.99
N ARG A 5 9.60 -17.25 -10.25
CA ARG A 5 9.26 -16.24 -11.24
C ARG A 5 7.92 -15.56 -10.90
N THR A 6 6.96 -16.37 -10.51
CA THR A 6 5.65 -15.83 -10.14
C THR A 6 5.76 -14.88 -8.95
N ALA A 7 6.56 -15.25 -7.96
CA ALA A 7 6.75 -14.40 -6.79
C ALA A 7 7.42 -13.09 -7.17
N ILE A 8 8.39 -13.13 -8.08
CA ILE A 8 9.08 -11.93 -8.52
C ILE A 8 8.12 -11.01 -9.27
N VAL A 9 7.31 -11.57 -10.16
CA VAL A 9 6.35 -10.77 -10.92
C VAL A 9 5.31 -10.17 -9.98
N ALA A 10 4.82 -10.95 -9.05
CA ALA A 10 3.84 -10.46 -8.09
C ALA A 10 4.41 -9.35 -7.21
N ALA A 11 5.66 -9.49 -6.79
CA ALA A 11 6.31 -8.47 -5.99
C ALA A 11 6.50 -7.18 -6.78
N ALA A 12 6.89 -7.29 -8.04
CA ALA A 12 7.06 -6.11 -8.89
C ALA A 12 5.73 -5.40 -9.10
N ALA A 13 4.66 -6.15 -9.36
CA ALA A 13 3.35 -5.57 -9.55
C ALA A 13 2.86 -4.90 -8.26
N ALA A 14 3.07 -5.53 -7.12
CA ALA A 14 2.66 -4.97 -5.84
C ALA A 14 3.43 -3.70 -5.53
N HIS A 15 4.71 -3.68 -5.87
CA HIS A 15 5.55 -2.51 -5.67
C HIS A 15 5.05 -1.33 -6.49
N ASP A 16 4.77 -1.57 -7.77
CA ASP A 16 4.26 -0.51 -8.64
C ASP A 16 2.89 -0.04 -8.18
N PHE A 17 2.03 -0.97 -7.81
CA PHE A 17 0.70 -0.65 -7.31
C PHE A 17 0.80 0.20 -6.04
N ASN A 18 1.71 -0.16 -5.15
CA ASN A 18 1.93 0.58 -3.92
C ASN A 18 2.40 2.00 -4.19
N ASN A 19 3.27 2.16 -5.20
CA ASN A 19 3.72 3.49 -5.59
C ASN A 19 2.56 4.34 -6.10
N ASP A 20 1.69 3.76 -6.93
CA ASP A 20 0.53 4.47 -7.45
C ASP A 20 -0.42 4.87 -6.32
N LEU A 21 -0.63 3.97 -5.38
CA LEU A 21 -1.49 4.25 -4.23
C LEU A 21 -0.92 5.37 -3.38
N THR A 22 0.39 5.43 -3.26
CA THR A 22 1.05 6.49 -2.49
C THR A 22 0.81 7.85 -3.15
N VAL A 23 0.87 7.90 -4.47
CA VAL A 23 0.57 9.13 -5.19
C VAL A 23 -0.88 9.54 -4.98
N ILE A 24 -1.80 8.58 -5.10
CA ILE A 24 -3.22 8.85 -4.89
C ILE A 24 -3.45 9.35 -3.46
N LEU A 25 -2.85 8.70 -2.50
CA LEU A 25 -3.01 9.05 -1.09
C LEU A 25 -2.49 10.45 -0.82
N SER A 26 -1.35 10.81 -1.41
CA SER A 26 -0.79 12.15 -1.29
C SER A 26 -1.74 13.19 -1.85
N GLY A 27 -2.31 12.91 -3.02
CA GLY A 27 -3.25 13.84 -3.64
C GLY A 27 -4.51 14.03 -2.82
N VAL A 28 -5.06 12.94 -2.30
CA VAL A 28 -6.25 13.02 -1.46
C VAL A 28 -5.95 13.79 -0.18
N THR A 29 -4.80 13.54 0.43
CA THR A 29 -4.42 14.22 1.65
C THR A 29 -4.27 15.73 1.41
N GLU A 30 -3.67 16.09 0.30
CA GLU A 30 -3.51 17.50 -0.04
C GLU A 30 -4.86 18.15 -0.32
N ALA A 31 -5.75 17.46 -1.01
CA ALA A 31 -7.09 17.98 -1.28
C ALA A 31 -7.84 18.22 0.03
N LEU A 32 -7.73 17.29 0.97
CA LEU A 32 -8.36 17.46 2.28
C LEU A 32 -7.82 18.66 3.02
N ARG A 33 -6.52 18.90 2.90
CA ARG A 33 -5.89 20.04 3.56
C ARG A 33 -6.41 21.36 3.00
N CYS A 34 -6.75 21.39 1.72
CA CYS A 34 -7.21 22.60 1.06
C CYS A 34 -8.71 22.85 1.20
N LEU A 35 -9.50 21.84 1.56
CA LEU A 35 -10.94 22.01 1.68
C LEU A 35 -11.32 22.61 3.02
N GLU A 36 -12.35 23.43 3.00
CA GLU A 36 -12.93 23.96 4.24
C GLU A 36 -13.59 22.83 5.03
N ALA A 37 -13.62 22.96 6.34
CA ALA A 37 -14.08 21.90 7.22
C ALA A 37 -15.48 21.40 6.89
N GLY A 38 -16.38 22.29 6.47
CA GLY A 38 -17.76 21.91 6.18
C GLY A 38 -18.03 21.52 4.74
N HIS A 39 -16.98 21.42 3.91
CA HIS A 39 -17.21 21.14 2.49
C HIS A 39 -17.81 19.74 2.29
N PRO A 40 -18.86 19.62 1.44
CA PRO A 40 -19.52 18.31 1.26
C PRO A 40 -18.60 17.21 0.74
N SER A 41 -17.59 17.57 -0.05
CA SER A 41 -16.68 16.57 -0.61
C SER A 41 -15.72 16.01 0.41
N ARG A 42 -15.64 16.60 1.58
CA ARG A 42 -14.67 16.18 2.59
C ARG A 42 -14.93 14.73 3.04
N ALA A 43 -16.18 14.37 3.23
CA ALA A 43 -16.53 13.02 3.66
C ALA A 43 -16.10 11.98 2.62
N TYR A 44 -16.31 12.30 1.34
CA TYR A 44 -15.90 11.39 0.28
C TYR A 44 -14.39 11.22 0.23
N LEU A 45 -13.65 12.31 0.40
CA LEU A 45 -12.20 12.24 0.39
C LEU A 45 -11.65 11.48 1.58
N LEU A 46 -12.30 11.59 2.73
CA LEU A 46 -11.90 10.81 3.90
C LEU A 46 -12.09 9.32 3.65
N ASP A 47 -13.19 8.95 3.00
CA ASP A 47 -13.43 7.56 2.66
C ASP A 47 -12.39 7.06 1.66
N LEU A 48 -12.09 7.88 0.66
CA LEU A 48 -11.07 7.52 -0.33
C LEU A 48 -9.71 7.34 0.32
N ARG A 49 -9.37 8.23 1.25
CA ARG A 49 -8.09 8.12 1.95
C ARG A 49 -8.02 6.82 2.75
N ALA A 50 -9.09 6.49 3.45
CA ALA A 50 -9.12 5.26 4.22
C ALA A 50 -8.97 4.04 3.32
N ALA A 51 -9.65 4.05 2.17
CA ALA A 51 -9.55 2.93 1.23
C ALA A 51 -8.14 2.82 0.67
N ALA A 52 -7.53 3.94 0.32
CA ALA A 52 -6.17 3.93 -0.20
C ALA A 52 -5.19 3.42 0.84
N GLN A 53 -5.38 3.82 2.09
CA GLN A 53 -4.52 3.34 3.17
C GLN A 53 -4.64 1.84 3.36
N ARG A 54 -5.84 1.30 3.26
CA ARG A 54 -6.04 -0.14 3.33
C ARG A 54 -5.34 -0.85 2.17
N CYS A 55 -5.42 -0.27 0.98
CA CYS A 55 -4.76 -0.85 -0.18
C CYS A 55 -3.25 -0.83 -0.04
N VAL A 56 -2.69 0.24 0.50
CA VAL A 56 -1.25 0.31 0.76
C VAL A 56 -0.85 -0.79 1.74
N TRP A 57 -1.64 -0.97 2.77
CA TRP A 57 -1.37 -2.00 3.77
C TRP A 57 -1.40 -3.39 3.14
N ARG A 58 -2.39 -3.66 2.29
CA ARG A 58 -2.50 -4.95 1.62
C ARG A 58 -1.35 -5.18 0.64
N ALA A 59 -0.98 -4.15 -0.11
CA ALA A 59 0.13 -4.26 -1.04
C ALA A 59 1.44 -4.51 -0.32
N SER A 60 1.64 -3.85 0.82
CA SER A 60 2.83 -4.08 1.64
C SER A 60 2.85 -5.50 2.18
N GLY A 61 1.69 -6.00 2.61
CA GLY A 61 1.58 -7.38 3.06
C GLY A 61 1.93 -8.37 1.97
N LEU A 62 1.46 -8.10 0.75
CA LEU A 62 1.77 -8.97 -0.38
C LEU A 62 3.25 -8.94 -0.71
N LEU A 63 3.86 -7.77 -0.67
CA LEU A 63 5.30 -7.66 -0.89
C LEU A 63 6.09 -8.47 0.12
N ASN A 64 5.69 -8.39 1.37
CA ASN A 64 6.36 -9.15 2.42
C ASN A 64 6.14 -10.64 2.26
N PHE A 65 4.95 -11.02 1.86
CA PHE A 65 4.66 -12.43 1.60
C PHE A 65 5.54 -12.97 0.48
N CYS A 66 5.67 -12.22 -0.61
CA CYS A 66 6.49 -12.63 -1.73
C CYS A 66 7.96 -12.73 -1.34
N ALA A 67 8.45 -11.75 -0.58
CA ALA A 67 9.83 -11.79 -0.12
C ALA A 67 10.08 -12.96 0.80
N LYS A 68 9.14 -13.22 1.69
CA LYS A 68 9.26 -14.33 2.62
C LYS A 68 9.26 -15.67 1.90
N SER A 69 8.39 -15.81 0.91
CA SER A 69 8.32 -17.04 0.12
C SER A 69 9.59 -17.26 -0.67
N HIS A 70 10.19 -16.18 -1.15
CA HIS A 70 11.34 -16.26 -2.03
C HIS A 70 12.65 -16.46 -1.26
N THR A 71 12.83 -15.70 -0.19
CA THR A 71 14.09 -15.71 0.53
C THR A 71 14.05 -16.43 1.87
N GLY A 72 12.89 -16.73 2.37
CA GLY A 72 12.73 -17.41 3.62
C GLY A 72 12.88 -16.53 4.86
N PRO A 73 14.10 -16.24 5.28
CA PRO A 73 14.29 -15.53 6.55
C PRO A 73 14.16 -14.03 6.45
N VAL A 74 12.96 -13.53 6.19
CA VAL A 74 12.71 -12.08 6.21
C VAL A 74 11.68 -11.73 7.23
N ARG A 75 11.64 -12.51 8.29
CA ARG A 75 10.66 -12.32 9.32
C ARG A 75 10.79 -10.96 10.01
N ALA A 76 12.02 -10.53 10.23
CA ALA A 76 12.25 -9.26 10.89
C ALA A 76 11.69 -8.09 10.08
N SER A 77 11.86 -8.14 8.76
CA SER A 77 11.31 -7.09 7.90
C SER A 77 9.79 -7.08 7.94
N PHE A 78 9.19 -8.26 7.93
CA PHE A 78 7.75 -8.36 8.00
C PHE A 78 7.24 -7.77 9.31
N GLU A 79 7.89 -8.11 10.41
CA GLU A 79 7.48 -7.61 11.71
C GLU A 79 7.64 -6.10 11.81
N ASN A 80 8.68 -5.56 11.22
CA ASN A 80 8.88 -4.11 11.21
C ASN A 80 7.76 -3.40 10.47
N LEU A 81 7.31 -3.97 9.36
CA LEU A 81 6.22 -3.37 8.60
C LEU A 81 4.90 -3.44 9.35
N THR A 82 4.67 -4.51 10.07
CA THR A 82 3.42 -4.66 10.80
C THR A 82 3.35 -3.84 12.07
N ARG A 83 4.45 -3.28 12.49
CA ARG A 83 4.46 -2.41 13.65
C ARG A 83 3.93 -1.03 13.40
N ILE A 84 3.93 -0.63 12.18
CA ILE A 84 3.45 0.71 11.84
C ILE A 84 1.95 0.78 12.02
#